data_1d5369305053ef6ab7295274fd5daaae
#
_entry.id   1d5369305053ef6ab7295274fd5daaae
#
_cell.length_a   1.000
_cell.length_b   1.000
_cell.length_c   1.000
_cell.angle_alpha   90.00
_cell.angle_beta   90.00
_cell.angle_gamma   90.00
#
_symmetry.space_group_name_H-M   'P 1'
#
loop_
_entity.id
_entity.type
_entity.pdbx_description
1 polymer ?
#
loop_
_entity_poly.entity_id
_entity_poly.type
_entity_poly.pdbx_seq_one_letter_code
_entity_poly.pdbx_strand_id
1 'polypeptide(L)'
;MKTILLVGSSIFEQWSNMKDFAPGYTVKNRAIGGTITSYWTEHLADVLTAESPDTVLLYCGSNDINNGILEEDIIANVSQCCKIVHGLSPATVFAYFSIIKAPQKSGKWELIDKLNSTIRIGLPVSDLYVGTNDVFFSDRLPVDRFFVEDGLHLTSEAYDTLSTYARPLISNWVRASNTSS
;
A
#
# COMPACT_ATOMS: atom_id res chain seq x y z
N MET A 1 -8.96 8.93 -19.61
CA MET A 1 -8.56 9.43 -18.27
C MET A 1 -7.84 8.27 -17.58
N LYS A 2 -6.66 8.52 -17.03
CA LYS A 2 -5.88 7.46 -16.37
C LYS A 2 -6.48 7.05 -15.04
N THR A 3 -6.29 5.80 -14.64
CA THR A 3 -6.89 5.23 -13.43
C THR A 3 -5.82 4.81 -12.43
N ILE A 4 -5.95 5.27 -11.19
CA ILE A 4 -5.22 4.76 -10.02
C ILE A 4 -6.16 3.81 -9.28
N LEU A 5 -5.72 2.57 -9.09
CA LEU A 5 -6.46 1.54 -8.38
C LEU A 5 -5.81 1.28 -7.01
N LEU A 6 -6.60 1.34 -5.96
CA LEU A 6 -6.20 0.89 -4.63
C LEU A 6 -6.70 -0.52 -4.38
N VAL A 7 -5.79 -1.36 -3.90
CA VAL A 7 -6.06 -2.72 -3.45
C VAL A 7 -5.37 -2.97 -2.11
N GLY A 8 -5.84 -3.93 -1.35
CA GLY A 8 -5.26 -4.26 -0.05
C GLY A 8 -6.31 -4.38 1.05
N SER A 9 -5.94 -4.05 2.28
CA SER A 9 -6.77 -4.28 3.46
C SER A 9 -7.45 -3.01 4.00
N SER A 10 -7.95 -3.05 5.23
CA SER A 10 -8.82 -2.03 5.83
C SER A 10 -8.25 -0.61 5.83
N ILE A 11 -6.94 -0.44 5.93
CA ILE A 11 -6.33 0.90 5.87
C ILE A 11 -6.65 1.58 4.54
N PHE A 12 -6.56 0.86 3.44
CA PHE A 12 -6.94 1.40 2.13
C PHE A 12 -8.45 1.42 1.92
N GLU A 13 -9.19 0.40 2.38
CA GLU A 13 -10.65 0.36 2.27
C GLU A 13 -11.29 1.62 2.88
N GLN A 14 -10.80 2.06 4.05
CA GLN A 14 -11.32 3.22 4.78
C GLN A 14 -10.77 4.56 4.29
N TRP A 15 -9.83 4.57 3.35
CA TRP A 15 -9.24 5.81 2.83
C TRP A 15 -10.17 6.48 1.81
N SER A 16 -11.01 7.41 2.27
CA SER A 16 -12.09 8.01 1.49
C SER A 16 -11.75 9.34 0.79
N ASN A 17 -10.68 10.04 1.22
CA ASN A 17 -10.35 11.40 0.74
C ASN A 17 -9.30 11.43 -0.39
N MET A 18 -9.31 10.40 -1.26
CA MET A 18 -8.31 10.24 -2.31
C MET A 18 -8.70 10.81 -3.68
N LYS A 19 -9.87 11.42 -3.81
CA LYS A 19 -10.42 11.84 -5.12
C LYS A 19 -9.49 12.76 -5.92
N ASP A 20 -8.65 13.53 -5.24
CA ASP A 20 -7.75 14.51 -5.84
C ASP A 20 -6.27 14.10 -5.77
N PHE A 21 -6.01 12.80 -5.69
CA PHE A 21 -4.68 12.25 -5.44
C PHE A 21 -3.67 12.57 -6.56
N ALA A 22 -4.11 12.54 -7.80
CA ALA A 22 -3.30 12.99 -8.94
C ALA A 22 -4.21 13.67 -9.98
N PRO A 23 -3.92 14.93 -10.37
CA PRO A 23 -4.68 15.62 -11.40
C PRO A 23 -4.70 14.84 -12.72
N GLY A 24 -5.89 14.65 -13.28
CA GLY A 24 -6.07 13.89 -14.52
C GLY A 24 -6.25 12.38 -14.35
N TYR A 25 -6.23 11.90 -13.10
CA TYR A 25 -6.49 10.50 -12.77
C TYR A 25 -7.85 10.31 -12.09
N THR A 26 -8.51 9.20 -12.41
CA THR A 26 -9.64 8.68 -11.63
C THR A 26 -9.08 7.72 -10.58
N VAL A 27 -9.48 7.88 -9.33
CA VAL A 27 -9.10 6.96 -8.26
C VAL A 27 -10.25 5.98 -8.00
N LYS A 28 -9.95 4.69 -8.06
CA LYS A 28 -10.85 3.59 -7.72
C LYS A 28 -10.31 2.84 -6.51
N ASN A 29 -11.16 2.53 -5.55
CA ASN A 29 -10.81 1.75 -4.38
C ASN A 29 -11.51 0.39 -4.42
N ARG A 30 -10.71 -0.68 -4.44
CA ARG A 30 -11.15 -2.08 -4.40
C ARG A 30 -10.51 -2.84 -3.23
N ALA A 31 -9.96 -2.11 -2.26
CA ALA A 31 -9.44 -2.70 -1.04
C ALA A 31 -10.57 -3.33 -0.22
N ILE A 32 -10.26 -4.41 0.49
CA ILE A 32 -11.20 -5.20 1.29
C ILE A 32 -10.61 -5.41 2.68
N GLY A 33 -11.32 -4.95 3.71
CA GLY A 33 -10.92 -5.10 5.10
C GLY A 33 -10.68 -6.56 5.49
N GLY A 34 -9.68 -6.79 6.33
CA GLY A 34 -9.35 -8.13 6.81
C GLY A 34 -8.54 -9.01 5.86
N THR A 35 -8.32 -8.59 4.60
CA THR A 35 -7.55 -9.41 3.65
C THR A 35 -6.09 -9.53 4.04
N ILE A 36 -5.50 -10.69 3.71
CA ILE A 36 -4.07 -11.03 3.82
C ILE A 36 -3.43 -11.04 2.44
N THR A 37 -2.10 -11.10 2.40
CA THR A 37 -1.36 -11.01 1.12
C THR A 37 -1.69 -12.13 0.14
N SER A 38 -1.94 -13.36 0.61
CA SER A 38 -2.32 -14.49 -0.26
C SER A 38 -3.67 -14.29 -0.96
N TYR A 39 -4.63 -13.59 -0.32
CA TYR A 39 -5.89 -13.23 -0.98
C TYR A 39 -5.63 -12.46 -2.28
N TRP A 40 -4.70 -11.52 -2.25
CA TRP A 40 -4.38 -10.70 -3.42
C TRP A 40 -3.60 -11.45 -4.49
N THR A 41 -2.80 -12.45 -4.14
CA THR A 41 -2.15 -13.31 -5.16
C THR A 41 -3.17 -14.13 -5.96
N GLU A 42 -4.33 -14.43 -5.38
CA GLU A 42 -5.39 -15.21 -6.00
C GLU A 42 -6.39 -14.35 -6.80
N HIS A 43 -6.69 -13.12 -6.34
CA HIS A 43 -7.80 -12.33 -6.89
C HIS A 43 -7.36 -11.07 -7.66
N LEU A 44 -6.10 -10.66 -7.53
CA LEU A 44 -5.62 -9.40 -8.13
C LEU A 44 -5.78 -9.39 -9.65
N ALA A 45 -5.51 -10.51 -10.33
CA ALA A 45 -5.62 -10.61 -11.78
C ALA A 45 -7.03 -10.29 -12.30
N ASP A 46 -8.06 -10.80 -11.62
CA ASP A 46 -9.46 -10.56 -11.97
C ASP A 46 -9.82 -9.08 -11.77
N VAL A 47 -9.38 -8.50 -10.65
CA VAL A 47 -9.62 -7.08 -10.36
C VAL A 47 -8.92 -6.18 -11.38
N LEU A 48 -7.68 -6.49 -11.76
CA LEU A 48 -6.94 -5.74 -12.80
C LEU A 48 -7.62 -5.84 -14.17
N THR A 49 -8.11 -7.03 -14.53
CA THR A 49 -8.84 -7.25 -15.79
C THR A 49 -10.12 -6.42 -15.84
N ALA A 50 -10.87 -6.37 -14.74
CA ALA A 50 -12.12 -5.61 -14.64
C ALA A 50 -11.89 -4.08 -14.64
N GLU A 51 -10.83 -3.60 -13.99
CA GLU A 51 -10.60 -2.18 -13.77
C GLU A 51 -9.67 -1.53 -14.79
N SER A 52 -8.79 -2.31 -15.42
CA SER A 52 -7.78 -1.86 -16.40
C SER A 52 -7.00 -0.62 -15.94
N PRO A 53 -6.33 -0.64 -14.76
CA PRO A 53 -5.69 0.52 -14.19
C PRO A 53 -4.37 0.86 -14.88
N ASP A 54 -3.99 2.14 -14.86
CA ASP A 54 -2.65 2.61 -15.23
C ASP A 54 -1.67 2.51 -14.06
N THR A 55 -2.19 2.54 -12.83
CA THR A 55 -1.40 2.55 -11.60
C THR A 55 -2.10 1.71 -10.54
N VAL A 56 -1.36 0.85 -9.86
CA VAL A 56 -1.85 0.04 -8.73
C VAL A 56 -1.12 0.41 -7.46
N LEU A 57 -1.87 0.73 -6.42
CA LEU A 57 -1.36 0.96 -5.07
C LEU A 57 -1.81 -0.20 -4.17
N LEU A 58 -0.87 -0.85 -3.49
CA LEU A 58 -1.14 -1.97 -2.58
C LEU A 58 -0.75 -1.61 -1.15
N TYR A 59 -1.67 -1.83 -0.20
CA TYR A 59 -1.39 -1.90 1.23
C TYR A 59 -1.90 -3.22 1.79
N CYS A 60 -1.00 -4.15 2.13
CA CYS A 60 -1.34 -5.43 2.72
C CYS A 60 -0.14 -6.00 3.51
N GLY A 61 -0.40 -6.91 4.47
CA GLY A 61 0.61 -7.57 5.30
C GLY A 61 0.39 -7.40 6.80
N SER A 62 -0.37 -6.39 7.22
CA SER A 62 -0.69 -6.16 8.63
C SER A 62 -1.53 -7.30 9.23
N ASN A 63 -2.52 -7.81 8.50
CA ASN A 63 -3.34 -8.95 8.92
C ASN A 63 -2.56 -10.26 8.89
N ASP A 64 -1.63 -10.41 7.97
CA ASP A 64 -0.72 -11.55 7.89
C ASP A 64 0.05 -11.72 9.20
N ILE A 65 0.62 -10.63 9.74
CA ILE A 65 1.33 -10.62 11.02
C ILE A 65 0.41 -11.05 12.18
N ASN A 66 -0.85 -10.58 12.20
CA ASN A 66 -1.82 -10.98 13.22
C ASN A 66 -2.19 -12.46 13.12
N ASN A 67 -2.23 -13.00 11.91
CA ASN A 67 -2.56 -14.40 11.63
C ASN A 67 -1.34 -15.34 11.74
N GLY A 68 -0.15 -14.81 12.09
CA GLY A 68 1.06 -15.62 12.24
C GLY A 68 1.60 -16.18 10.93
N ILE A 69 1.31 -15.55 9.80
CA ILE A 69 1.86 -15.91 8.49
C ILE A 69 3.37 -15.67 8.52
N LEU A 70 4.13 -16.58 7.92
CA LEU A 70 5.59 -16.52 7.89
C LEU A 70 6.08 -15.30 7.08
N GLU A 71 7.19 -14.71 7.51
CA GLU A 71 7.81 -13.55 6.85
C GLU A 71 8.07 -13.79 5.36
N GLU A 72 8.63 -14.97 5.05
CA GLU A 72 8.93 -15.38 3.67
C GLU A 72 7.68 -15.42 2.77
N ASP A 73 6.54 -15.87 3.32
CA ASP A 73 5.29 -15.94 2.58
C ASP A 73 4.73 -14.54 2.32
N ILE A 74 4.79 -13.65 3.31
CA ILE A 74 4.35 -12.25 3.14
C ILE A 74 5.16 -11.58 2.03
N ILE A 75 6.49 -11.72 2.08
CA ILE A 75 7.41 -11.13 1.08
C ILE A 75 7.15 -11.73 -0.30
N ALA A 76 7.02 -13.04 -0.39
CA ALA A 76 6.75 -13.76 -1.64
C ALA A 76 5.42 -13.33 -2.25
N ASN A 77 4.37 -13.18 -1.44
CA ASN A 77 3.05 -12.78 -1.90
C ASN A 77 3.04 -11.33 -2.42
N VAL A 78 3.70 -10.38 -1.73
CA VAL A 78 3.83 -9.00 -2.23
C VAL A 78 4.61 -8.97 -3.54
N SER A 79 5.72 -9.72 -3.64
CA SER A 79 6.48 -9.87 -4.88
C SER A 79 5.61 -10.47 -6.01
N GLN A 80 4.77 -11.46 -5.69
CA GLN A 80 3.86 -12.07 -6.66
C GLN A 80 2.79 -11.07 -7.13
N CYS A 81 2.22 -10.26 -6.24
CA CYS A 81 1.29 -9.19 -6.62
C CYS A 81 1.94 -8.21 -7.62
N CYS A 82 3.17 -7.78 -7.37
CA CYS A 82 3.95 -6.95 -8.29
C CYS A 82 4.12 -7.61 -9.67
N LYS A 83 4.49 -8.90 -9.70
CA LYS A 83 4.62 -9.68 -10.95
C LYS A 83 3.30 -9.82 -11.70
N ILE A 84 2.18 -10.01 -11.00
CA ILE A 84 0.84 -10.08 -11.61
C ILE A 84 0.52 -8.76 -12.31
N VAL A 85 0.78 -7.62 -11.66
CA VAL A 85 0.54 -6.30 -12.25
C VAL A 85 1.33 -6.13 -13.54
N HIS A 86 2.64 -6.36 -13.52
CA HIS A 86 3.50 -6.19 -14.70
C HIS A 86 3.26 -7.25 -15.79
N GLY A 87 2.84 -8.46 -15.39
CA GLY A 87 2.54 -9.55 -16.33
C GLY A 87 1.28 -9.32 -17.15
N LEU A 88 0.27 -8.65 -16.58
CA LEU A 88 -0.98 -8.33 -17.28
C LEU A 88 -0.87 -7.05 -18.10
N SER A 89 -0.12 -6.08 -17.64
CA SER A 89 0.10 -4.82 -18.33
C SER A 89 1.49 -4.27 -18.01
N PRO A 90 2.48 -4.43 -18.90
CA PRO A 90 3.83 -3.89 -18.70
C PRO A 90 3.88 -2.36 -18.53
N ALA A 91 2.85 -1.65 -19.02
CA ALA A 91 2.75 -0.20 -18.86
C ALA A 91 2.12 0.23 -17.53
N THR A 92 1.48 -0.70 -16.80
CA THR A 92 0.94 -0.41 -15.47
C THR A 92 2.06 -0.37 -14.44
N VAL A 93 2.10 0.69 -13.64
CA VAL A 93 3.11 0.87 -12.59
C VAL A 93 2.54 0.47 -11.23
N PHE A 94 3.41 -0.05 -10.35
CA PHE A 94 3.03 -0.60 -9.05
C PHE A 94 3.66 0.17 -7.91
N ALA A 95 2.89 0.45 -6.85
CA ALA A 95 3.38 1.02 -5.61
C ALA A 95 2.98 0.18 -4.41
N TYR A 96 3.91 -0.04 -3.50
CA TYR A 96 3.67 -0.69 -2.23
C TYR A 96 3.76 0.31 -1.08
N PHE A 97 2.71 0.36 -0.27
CA PHE A 97 2.69 1.13 0.97
C PHE A 97 3.13 0.23 2.13
N SER A 98 4.14 0.67 2.86
CA SER A 98 4.72 -0.12 3.93
C SER A 98 3.72 -0.45 5.04
N ILE A 99 3.91 -1.58 5.71
CA ILE A 99 3.12 -1.98 6.86
C ILE A 99 3.35 -0.97 8.00
N ILE A 100 2.27 -0.43 8.54
CA ILE A 100 2.30 0.57 9.62
C ILE A 100 2.67 -0.09 10.95
N LYS A 101 3.62 0.54 11.68
CA LYS A 101 3.96 0.17 13.06
C LYS A 101 2.92 0.74 14.03
N ALA A 102 1.72 0.20 13.98
CA ALA A 102 0.59 0.61 14.80
C ALA A 102 0.79 0.24 16.28
N PRO A 103 0.12 0.92 17.24
CA PRO A 103 0.14 0.54 18.66
C PRO A 103 -0.25 -0.92 18.90
N GLN A 104 -1.27 -1.41 18.19
CA GLN A 104 -1.72 -2.82 18.27
C GLN A 104 -0.61 -3.82 17.90
N LYS A 105 0.40 -3.40 17.14
CA LYS A 105 1.55 -4.20 16.72
C LYS A 105 2.74 -4.07 17.70
N SER A 106 2.54 -3.55 18.88
CA SER A 106 3.59 -3.47 19.91
C SER A 106 4.23 -4.86 20.11
N GLY A 107 5.57 -4.91 20.14
CA GLY A 107 6.33 -6.17 20.14
C GLY A 107 6.54 -6.83 18.77
N LYS A 108 5.99 -6.28 17.68
CA LYS A 108 6.21 -6.73 16.29
C LYS A 108 6.87 -5.67 15.41
N TRP A 109 7.26 -4.52 15.95
CA TRP A 109 7.79 -3.43 15.14
C TRP A 109 9.13 -3.76 14.46
N GLU A 110 10.01 -4.53 15.10
CA GLU A 110 11.25 -5.00 14.46
C GLU A 110 10.96 -5.95 13.28
N LEU A 111 9.97 -6.83 13.44
CA LEU A 111 9.50 -7.68 12.34
C LEU A 111 8.95 -6.84 11.19
N ILE A 112 8.16 -5.80 11.50
CA ILE A 112 7.60 -4.88 10.49
C ILE A 112 8.73 -4.14 9.77
N ASP A 113 9.74 -3.63 10.48
CA ASP A 113 10.88 -2.96 9.88
C ASP A 113 11.65 -3.90 8.94
N LYS A 114 11.86 -5.16 9.33
CA LYS A 114 12.51 -6.18 8.50
C LYS A 114 11.69 -6.48 7.24
N LEU A 115 10.37 -6.72 7.38
CA LEU A 115 9.47 -6.96 6.26
C LEU A 115 9.48 -5.79 5.28
N ASN A 116 9.27 -4.58 5.78
CA ASN A 116 9.21 -3.37 4.97
C ASN A 116 10.54 -3.13 4.23
N SER A 117 11.68 -3.33 4.90
CA SER A 117 13.00 -3.21 4.29
C SER A 117 13.22 -4.22 3.20
N THR A 118 12.88 -5.50 3.44
CA THR A 118 13.06 -6.59 2.46
C THR A 118 12.15 -6.38 1.24
N ILE A 119 10.88 -6.01 1.45
CA ILE A 119 9.96 -5.70 0.36
C ILE A 119 10.49 -4.52 -0.46
N ARG A 120 10.94 -3.43 0.19
CA ARG A 120 11.50 -2.26 -0.49
C ARG A 120 12.67 -2.62 -1.40
N ILE A 121 13.61 -3.44 -0.91
CA ILE A 121 14.78 -3.88 -1.67
C ILE A 121 14.38 -4.78 -2.85
N GLY A 122 13.33 -5.57 -2.69
CA GLY A 122 12.85 -6.51 -3.71
C GLY A 122 11.98 -5.88 -4.80
N LEU A 123 11.53 -4.63 -4.64
CA LEU A 123 10.73 -3.95 -5.66
C LEU A 123 11.61 -3.56 -6.87
N PRO A 124 11.10 -3.67 -8.11
CA PRO A 124 11.72 -3.09 -9.29
C PRO A 124 12.00 -1.59 -9.12
N VAL A 125 13.05 -1.09 -9.76
CA VAL A 125 13.43 0.35 -9.69
C VAL A 125 12.34 1.27 -10.28
N SER A 126 11.52 0.76 -11.19
CA SER A 126 10.37 1.47 -11.76
C SER A 126 9.21 1.66 -10.78
N ASP A 127 9.16 0.84 -9.74
CA ASP A 127 8.06 0.80 -8.80
C ASP A 127 8.31 1.71 -7.60
N LEU A 128 7.22 2.14 -6.97
CA LEU A 128 7.29 3.06 -5.84
C LEU A 128 7.12 2.32 -4.51
N TYR A 129 8.03 2.59 -3.58
CA TYR A 129 7.83 2.26 -2.17
C TYR A 129 7.42 3.51 -1.40
N VAL A 130 6.28 3.46 -0.71
CA VAL A 130 5.78 4.55 0.12
C VAL A 130 5.98 4.20 1.60
N GLY A 131 6.87 4.88 2.27
CA GLY A 131 7.22 4.65 3.68
C GLY A 131 6.18 5.28 4.63
N THR A 132 5.11 4.56 4.95
CA THR A 132 4.03 5.07 5.82
C THR A 132 4.51 5.42 7.23
N ASN A 133 5.54 4.74 7.72
CA ASN A 133 6.09 4.97 9.06
C ASN A 133 6.85 6.30 9.19
N ASP A 134 7.16 6.98 8.08
CA ASP A 134 7.65 8.37 8.09
C ASP A 134 6.56 9.35 8.59
N VAL A 135 5.30 8.92 8.52
CA VAL A 135 4.13 9.68 9.00
C VAL A 135 3.66 9.18 10.36
N PHE A 136 3.57 7.87 10.52
CA PHE A 136 2.83 7.24 11.65
C PHE A 136 3.72 6.82 12.82
N PHE A 137 5.05 6.93 12.68
CA PHE A 137 6.00 6.50 13.71
C PHE A 137 7.09 7.55 13.90
N SER A 138 7.23 8.07 15.13
CA SER A 138 8.22 9.09 15.49
C SER A 138 8.79 8.78 16.87
N ASP A 139 10.04 9.16 17.09
CA ASP A 139 10.71 8.99 18.39
C ASP A 139 10.61 7.57 18.97
N ARG A 140 10.65 6.57 18.08
CA ARG A 140 10.54 5.13 18.38
C ARG A 140 9.16 4.68 18.87
N LEU A 141 8.12 5.48 18.65
CA LEU A 141 6.75 5.19 19.05
C LEU A 141 5.76 5.53 17.93
N PRO A 142 4.61 4.84 17.86
CA PRO A 142 3.50 5.29 17.05
C PRO A 142 3.03 6.69 17.46
N VAL A 143 2.55 7.46 16.52
CA VAL A 143 1.95 8.77 16.78
C VAL A 143 0.49 8.56 17.20
N ASP A 144 0.23 8.47 18.51
CA ASP A 144 -1.05 8.02 19.08
C ASP A 144 -2.30 8.69 18.50
N ARG A 145 -2.25 10.01 18.25
CA ARG A 145 -3.40 10.75 17.70
C ARG A 145 -3.86 10.28 16.31
N PHE A 146 -3.04 9.50 15.62
CA PHE A 146 -3.36 8.97 14.30
C PHE A 146 -4.13 7.64 14.33
N PHE A 147 -4.27 7.04 15.51
CA PHE A 147 -4.94 5.77 15.66
C PHE A 147 -6.24 5.93 16.45
N VAL A 148 -7.27 5.16 16.06
CA VAL A 148 -8.49 5.05 16.85
C VAL A 148 -8.27 4.13 18.07
N GLU A 149 -9.29 3.94 18.91
CA GLU A 149 -9.18 3.20 20.17
C GLU A 149 -8.60 1.78 20.05
N ASP A 150 -8.80 1.12 18.90
CA ASP A 150 -8.25 -0.23 18.66
C ASP A 150 -6.74 -0.26 18.43
N GLY A 151 -6.12 0.91 18.31
CA GLY A 151 -4.68 1.06 18.09
C GLY A 151 -4.18 0.54 16.73
N LEU A 152 -5.06 0.31 15.77
CA LEU A 152 -4.76 -0.22 14.44
C LEU A 152 -5.30 0.67 13.32
N HIS A 153 -6.59 0.97 13.34
CA HIS A 153 -7.22 1.79 12.31
C HIS A 153 -6.92 3.28 12.51
N LEU A 154 -6.99 4.01 11.41
CA LEU A 154 -6.56 5.40 11.35
C LEU A 154 -7.71 6.37 11.62
N THR A 155 -7.38 7.49 12.25
CA THR A 155 -8.29 8.63 12.39
C THR A 155 -8.43 9.40 11.06
N SER A 156 -9.43 10.27 10.96
CA SER A 156 -9.55 11.19 9.81
C SER A 156 -8.31 12.06 9.64
N GLU A 157 -7.74 12.58 10.74
CA GLU A 157 -6.49 13.36 10.73
C GLU A 157 -5.32 12.55 10.14
N ALA A 158 -5.23 11.26 10.46
CA ALA A 158 -4.22 10.38 9.91
C ALA A 158 -4.35 10.22 8.39
N TYR A 159 -5.57 10.05 7.89
CA TYR A 159 -5.82 9.96 6.45
C TYR A 159 -5.53 11.27 5.72
N ASP A 160 -5.83 12.43 6.31
CA ASP A 160 -5.48 13.74 5.75
C ASP A 160 -3.96 13.91 5.68
N THR A 161 -3.25 13.49 6.74
CA THR A 161 -1.79 13.54 6.80
C THR A 161 -1.16 12.59 5.79
N LEU A 162 -1.67 11.34 5.69
CA LEU A 162 -1.22 10.36 4.70
C LEU A 162 -1.45 10.87 3.27
N SER A 163 -2.60 11.48 3.00
CA SER A 163 -2.92 12.07 1.70
C SER A 163 -1.96 13.20 1.34
N THR A 164 -1.65 14.08 2.29
CA THR A 164 -0.70 15.17 2.11
C THR A 164 0.72 14.66 1.83
N TYR A 165 1.13 13.61 2.53
CA TYR A 165 2.44 12.98 2.36
C TYR A 165 2.56 12.22 1.04
N ALA A 166 1.59 11.37 0.72
CA ALA A 166 1.66 10.46 -0.41
C ALA A 166 1.38 11.14 -1.76
N ARG A 167 0.54 12.19 -1.80
CA ARG A 167 0.17 12.89 -3.04
C ARG A 167 1.36 13.35 -3.88
N PRO A 168 2.36 14.10 -3.36
CA PRO A 168 3.50 14.53 -4.16
C PRO A 168 4.35 13.35 -4.63
N LEU A 169 4.52 12.31 -3.82
CA LEU A 169 5.29 11.11 -4.17
C LEU A 169 4.68 10.41 -5.38
N ILE A 170 3.37 10.13 -5.32
CA ILE A 170 2.66 9.43 -6.40
C ILE A 170 2.55 10.33 -7.63
N SER A 171 2.19 11.59 -7.46
CA SER A 171 2.03 12.53 -8.57
C SER A 171 3.33 12.70 -9.38
N ASN A 172 4.47 12.80 -8.71
CA ASN A 172 5.77 12.91 -9.36
C ASN A 172 6.18 11.59 -10.05
N TRP A 173 5.95 10.46 -9.37
CA TRP A 173 6.28 9.14 -9.88
C TRP A 173 5.47 8.77 -11.14
N VAL A 174 4.15 8.96 -11.13
CA VAL A 174 3.33 8.65 -12.31
C VAL A 174 3.61 9.58 -13.50
N ARG A 175 4.08 10.82 -13.26
CA ARG A 175 4.54 11.70 -14.34
C ARG A 175 5.84 11.20 -14.95
N ALA A 176 6.81 10.81 -14.12
CA ALA A 176 8.09 10.28 -14.58
C ALA A 176 7.92 9.00 -15.41
N SER A 177 7.03 8.10 -14.97
CA SER A 177 6.72 6.86 -15.69
C SER A 177 6.09 7.10 -17.07
N ASN A 178 5.32 8.19 -17.22
CA ASN A 178 4.70 8.55 -18.50
C ASN A 178 5.66 9.19 -19.51
N THR A 179 6.82 9.69 -19.08
CA THR A 179 7.83 10.30 -19.98
C THR A 179 8.85 9.30 -20.49
N SER A 180 8.87 8.09 -19.94
CA SER A 180 9.81 7.02 -20.27
C SER A 180 9.20 5.96 -21.21
N SER A 181 7.95 6.15 -21.63
CA SER A 181 7.18 5.32 -22.58
C SER A 181 7.07 6.04 -23.92
#